data_f5ad56099c165e3470d0bc60651e1524
#
_entry.id   f5ad56099c165e3470d0bc60651e1524
#
_cell.length_a   1.000
_cell.length_b   1.000
_cell.length_c   1.000
_cell.angle_alpha   90.00
_cell.angle_beta   90.00
_cell.angle_gamma   90.00
#
_symmetry.space_group_name_H-M   'P 1'
#
loop_
_entity.id
_entity.type
_entity.pdbx_description
1 polymer ?
#
loop_
_entity_poly.entity_id
_entity_poly.type
_entity_poly.pdbx_seq_one_letter_code
_entity_poly.pdbx_strand_id
1 'polypeptide(L)'
;MIQRIQTLFLLVVAGLLGSLLFSKFCYTPDTVVKYTQSLYLLIFIVTTLFLTVFAIVKFKDRMMQLRVSVINILLLIGFQIWIAVIFFKEAHGVAFSVTAVFPVVSAILVAMAVKYIARDEALVRSAYSLRKAKKNRKGIFKKQK
;
A
#
# COMPACT_ATOMS: atom_id res chain seq x y z
N MET A 1 -2.46 6.52 -19.01
CA MET A 1 -3.19 7.37 -18.04
C MET A 1 -3.45 6.67 -16.71
N ILE A 2 -3.77 5.38 -16.71
CA ILE A 2 -4.07 4.60 -15.47
C ILE A 2 -2.89 4.55 -14.49
N GLN A 3 -1.65 4.50 -14.98
CA GLN A 3 -0.43 4.54 -14.13
C GLN A 3 -0.34 5.79 -13.24
N ARG A 4 -0.85 6.93 -13.67
CA ARG A 4 -0.84 8.16 -12.87
C ARG A 4 -1.75 8.07 -11.65
N ILE A 5 -2.90 7.41 -11.79
CA ILE A 5 -3.88 7.21 -10.71
C ILE A 5 -3.29 6.30 -9.62
N GLN A 6 -2.61 5.21 -10.01
CA GLN A 6 -1.96 4.29 -9.09
C GLN A 6 -0.88 4.97 -8.25
N THR A 7 -0.01 5.73 -8.91
CA THR A 7 1.04 6.50 -8.23
C THR A 7 0.46 7.56 -7.30
N LEU A 8 -0.67 8.19 -7.70
CA LEU A 8 -1.36 9.18 -6.87
C LEU A 8 -1.89 8.55 -5.58
N PHE A 9 -2.52 7.37 -5.63
CA PHE A 9 -2.96 6.66 -4.42
C PHE A 9 -1.80 6.33 -3.49
N LEU A 10 -0.70 5.81 -4.02
CA LEU A 10 0.49 5.50 -3.23
C LEU A 10 1.15 6.76 -2.65
N LEU A 11 1.11 7.88 -3.36
CA LEU A 11 1.63 9.16 -2.89
C LEU A 11 0.79 9.69 -1.72
N VAL A 12 -0.54 9.60 -1.80
CA VAL A 12 -1.43 9.95 -0.69
C VAL A 12 -1.15 9.08 0.54
N VAL A 13 -0.95 7.77 0.34
CA VAL A 13 -0.57 6.84 1.43
C VAL A 13 0.76 7.24 2.05
N ALA A 14 1.77 7.58 1.26
CA ALA A 14 3.06 8.05 1.77
C ALA A 14 2.91 9.35 2.60
N GLY A 15 2.05 10.26 2.16
CA GLY A 15 1.71 11.48 2.91
C GLY A 15 1.02 11.19 4.25
N LEU A 16 0.03 10.27 4.25
CA LEU A 16 -0.67 9.86 5.47
C LEU A 16 0.29 9.17 6.46
N LEU A 17 1.10 8.23 6.00
CA LEU A 17 2.08 7.54 6.86
C LEU A 17 3.18 8.48 7.34
N GLY A 18 3.63 9.41 6.49
CA GLY A 18 4.58 10.46 6.87
C GLY A 18 4.03 11.40 7.95
N SER A 19 2.74 11.74 7.88
CA SER A 19 2.09 12.57 8.89
C SER A 19 2.01 11.89 10.27
N LEU A 20 1.98 10.54 10.33
CA LEU A 20 2.00 9.81 11.60
C LEU A 20 3.30 10.03 12.38
N LEU A 21 4.44 10.25 11.71
CA LEU A 21 5.72 10.54 12.37
C LEU A 21 5.67 11.81 13.24
N PHE A 22 4.83 12.76 12.85
CA PHE A 22 4.66 14.03 13.56
C PHE A 22 3.41 14.07 14.44
N SER A 23 2.56 13.05 14.34
CA SER A 23 1.28 12.98 15.02
C SER A 23 1.39 12.42 16.43
N LYS A 24 0.41 12.79 17.26
CA LYS A 24 0.22 12.24 18.60
C LYS A 24 -0.57 10.94 18.51
N PHE A 25 -0.15 9.91 19.26
CA PHE A 25 -0.81 8.62 19.29
C PHE A 25 -1.97 8.57 20.27
N CYS A 26 -1.70 8.94 21.53
CA CYS A 26 -2.71 8.97 22.57
C CYS A 26 -2.44 10.08 23.59
N TYR A 27 -3.48 10.44 24.32
CA TYR A 27 -3.46 11.42 25.41
C TYR A 27 -3.74 10.68 26.72
N THR A 28 -2.75 10.64 27.60
CA THR A 28 -2.86 10.20 28.98
C THR A 28 -3.06 11.41 29.89
N PRO A 29 -3.68 11.33 31.06
CA PRO A 29 -3.89 12.47 31.97
C PRO A 29 -2.61 13.28 32.27
N ASP A 30 -1.46 12.59 32.33
CA ASP A 30 -0.18 13.23 32.70
C ASP A 30 0.74 13.50 31.51
N THR A 31 0.55 12.81 30.36
CA THR A 31 1.49 12.91 29.23
C THR A 31 0.81 12.69 27.86
N VAL A 32 1.42 13.26 26.84
CA VAL A 32 1.03 13.03 25.44
C VAL A 32 2.03 12.08 24.78
N VAL A 33 1.59 10.88 24.42
CA VAL A 33 2.44 9.90 23.76
C VAL A 33 2.42 10.11 22.25
N LYS A 34 3.60 10.23 21.66
CA LYS A 34 3.78 10.32 20.20
C LYS A 34 4.07 8.93 19.62
N TYR A 35 3.78 8.73 18.34
CA TYR A 35 4.15 7.50 17.62
C TYR A 35 5.66 7.20 17.68
N THR A 36 6.49 8.23 17.69
CA THR A 36 7.96 8.13 17.74
C THR A 36 8.50 7.67 19.08
N GLN A 37 7.73 7.78 20.17
CA GLN A 37 8.15 7.34 21.50
C GLN A 37 8.03 5.82 21.68
N SER A 38 7.15 5.17 20.93
CA SER A 38 7.03 3.71 20.93
C SER A 38 7.85 3.11 19.80
N LEU A 39 8.93 2.39 20.14
CA LEU A 39 9.82 1.76 19.17
C LEU A 39 9.06 0.85 18.18
N TYR A 40 8.08 0.09 18.69
CA TYR A 40 7.28 -0.82 17.84
C TYR A 40 6.45 -0.06 16.80
N LEU A 41 5.77 1.01 17.20
CA LEU A 41 4.97 1.83 16.29
C LEU A 41 5.86 2.54 15.28
N LEU A 42 7.02 3.04 15.71
CA LEU A 42 8.00 3.67 14.83
C LEU A 42 8.49 2.70 13.73
N ILE A 43 8.85 1.46 14.12
CA ILE A 43 9.32 0.44 13.16
C ILE A 43 8.23 0.16 12.11
N PHE A 44 6.97 -0.01 12.53
CA PHE A 44 5.86 -0.22 11.59
C PHE A 44 5.70 0.94 10.61
N ILE A 45 5.70 2.18 11.10
CA ILE A 45 5.55 3.37 10.25
C ILE A 45 6.71 3.47 9.26
N VAL A 46 7.95 3.36 9.71
CA VAL A 46 9.14 3.46 8.85
C VAL A 46 9.16 2.36 7.81
N THR A 47 8.84 1.11 8.19
CA THR A 47 8.81 -0.03 7.26
C THR A 47 7.72 0.13 6.21
N THR A 48 6.50 0.48 6.60
CA THR A 48 5.38 0.65 5.66
C THR A 48 5.59 1.87 4.75
N LEU A 49 6.16 2.94 5.27
CA LEU A 49 6.52 4.13 4.50
C LEU A 49 7.62 3.79 3.48
N PHE A 50 8.66 3.06 3.88
CA PHE A 50 9.72 2.62 2.99
C PHE A 50 9.19 1.74 1.85
N LEU A 51 8.32 0.76 2.15
CA LEU A 51 7.68 -0.08 1.14
C LEU A 51 6.79 0.72 0.19
N THR A 52 6.07 1.71 0.70
CA THR A 52 5.23 2.59 -0.14
C THR A 52 6.09 3.41 -1.11
N VAL A 53 7.16 4.02 -0.62
CA VAL A 53 8.12 4.79 -1.47
C VAL A 53 8.79 3.86 -2.48
N PHE A 54 9.22 2.67 -2.05
CA PHE A 54 9.82 1.67 -2.94
C PHE A 54 8.84 1.25 -4.05
N ALA A 55 7.56 1.05 -3.73
CA ALA A 55 6.53 0.76 -4.72
C ALA A 55 6.33 1.91 -5.72
N ILE A 56 6.43 3.17 -5.27
CA ILE A 56 6.37 4.35 -6.14
C ILE A 56 7.57 4.39 -7.09
N VAL A 57 8.79 4.17 -6.60
CA VAL A 57 10.02 4.18 -7.40
C VAL A 57 10.02 3.07 -8.45
N LYS A 58 9.48 1.90 -8.10
CA LYS A 58 9.40 0.73 -8.99
C LYS A 58 8.19 0.73 -9.93
N PHE A 59 7.65 1.90 -10.27
CA PHE A 59 6.48 2.04 -11.16
C PHE A 59 6.64 1.41 -12.55
N LYS A 60 7.88 1.22 -13.04
CA LYS A 60 8.17 0.56 -14.32
C LYS A 60 7.95 -0.95 -14.27
N ASP A 61 8.27 -1.58 -13.12
CA ASP A 61 8.17 -3.01 -12.91
C ASP A 61 6.86 -3.35 -12.18
N ARG A 62 5.74 -3.39 -12.92
CA ARG A 62 4.37 -3.59 -12.39
C ARG A 62 4.24 -4.80 -11.49
N MET A 63 4.88 -5.93 -11.84
CA MET A 63 4.84 -7.15 -11.04
C MET A 63 5.55 -6.97 -9.69
N MET A 64 6.68 -6.28 -9.65
CA MET A 64 7.37 -5.94 -8.40
C MET A 64 6.55 -4.97 -7.57
N GLN A 65 6.01 -3.92 -8.18
CA GLN A 65 5.14 -2.97 -7.51
C GLN A 65 3.93 -3.65 -6.87
N LEU A 66 3.28 -4.58 -7.59
CA LEU A 66 2.14 -5.34 -7.07
C LEU A 66 2.53 -6.18 -5.86
N ARG A 67 3.63 -6.94 -5.93
CA ARG A 67 4.11 -7.77 -4.82
C ARG A 67 4.43 -6.94 -3.58
N VAL A 68 5.17 -5.86 -3.75
CA VAL A 68 5.54 -4.95 -2.64
C VAL A 68 4.29 -4.32 -2.03
N SER A 69 3.32 -3.90 -2.84
CA SER A 69 2.08 -3.31 -2.35
C SER A 69 1.22 -4.31 -1.58
N VAL A 70 1.17 -5.58 -1.98
CA VAL A 70 0.47 -6.64 -1.23
C VAL A 70 1.13 -6.87 0.13
N ILE A 71 2.45 -6.95 0.17
CA ILE A 71 3.19 -7.07 1.45
C ILE A 71 2.91 -5.85 2.34
N ASN A 72 2.88 -4.66 1.76
CA ASN A 72 2.58 -3.43 2.50
C ASN A 72 1.16 -3.44 3.11
N ILE A 73 0.15 -3.96 2.39
CA ILE A 73 -1.21 -4.12 2.94
C ILE A 73 -1.19 -5.04 4.17
N LEU A 74 -0.51 -6.19 4.09
CA LEU A 74 -0.42 -7.12 5.22
C LEU A 74 0.24 -6.48 6.44
N LEU A 75 1.29 -5.68 6.23
CA LEU A 75 1.94 -4.93 7.31
C LEU A 75 1.04 -3.83 7.89
N LEU A 76 0.28 -3.11 7.06
CA LEU A 76 -0.66 -2.09 7.52
C LEU A 76 -1.81 -2.71 8.34
N ILE A 77 -2.30 -3.88 7.94
CA ILE A 77 -3.30 -4.63 8.72
C ILE A 77 -2.69 -5.07 10.07
N GLY A 78 -1.48 -5.62 10.06
CA GLY A 78 -0.76 -5.98 11.28
C GLY A 78 -0.54 -4.79 12.21
N PHE A 79 -0.18 -3.63 11.65
CA PHE A 79 -0.03 -2.38 12.38
C PHE A 79 -1.35 -1.95 13.01
N GLN A 80 -2.47 -2.04 12.28
CA GLN A 80 -3.78 -1.70 12.82
C GLN A 80 -4.23 -2.66 13.94
N ILE A 81 -3.97 -3.96 13.79
CA ILE A 81 -4.24 -4.95 14.84
C ILE A 81 -3.43 -4.63 16.09
N TRP A 82 -2.17 -4.24 15.94
CA TRP A 82 -1.33 -3.84 17.06
C TRP A 82 -1.88 -2.63 17.80
N ILE A 83 -2.30 -1.59 17.06
CA ILE A 83 -2.97 -0.41 17.63
C ILE A 83 -4.25 -0.82 18.38
N ALA A 84 -5.06 -1.71 17.79
CA ALA A 84 -6.28 -2.19 18.43
C ALA A 84 -5.99 -2.94 19.73
N VAL A 85 -4.94 -3.77 19.78
CA VAL A 85 -4.52 -4.47 21.00
C VAL A 85 -4.13 -3.48 22.11
N ILE A 86 -3.39 -2.42 21.76
CA ILE A 86 -3.04 -1.36 22.73
C ILE A 86 -4.32 -0.67 23.21
N PHE A 87 -5.23 -0.36 22.29
CA PHE A 87 -6.50 0.27 22.61
C PHE A 87 -7.31 -0.53 23.66
N PHE A 88 -7.45 -1.84 23.45
CA PHE A 88 -8.22 -2.69 24.38
C PHE A 88 -7.50 -2.92 25.71
N LYS A 89 -6.18 -2.87 25.75
CA LYS A 89 -5.41 -3.02 26.99
C LYS A 89 -5.44 -1.77 27.87
N GLU A 90 -5.41 -0.59 27.25
CA GLU A 90 -5.28 0.69 27.95
C GLU A 90 -6.57 1.54 27.88
N ALA A 91 -7.73 0.90 27.68
CA ALA A 91 -9.03 1.57 27.51
C ALA A 91 -9.49 2.40 28.73
N HIS A 92 -8.85 2.23 29.90
CA HIS A 92 -9.22 2.94 31.11
C HIS A 92 -8.39 4.23 31.24
N GLY A 93 -8.98 5.38 30.83
CA GLY A 93 -8.42 6.70 31.05
C GLY A 93 -7.48 7.26 29.98
N VAL A 94 -7.38 6.62 28.83
CA VAL A 94 -6.55 7.08 27.70
C VAL A 94 -7.44 7.48 26.51
N ALA A 95 -7.28 8.71 26.03
CA ALA A 95 -7.94 9.16 24.81
C ALA A 95 -7.01 8.96 23.59
N PHE A 96 -7.48 8.17 22.62
CA PHE A 96 -6.71 7.92 21.38
C PHE A 96 -6.92 9.02 20.35
N SER A 97 -5.87 9.35 19.61
CA SER A 97 -5.95 10.31 18.52
C SER A 97 -6.67 9.72 17.30
N VAL A 98 -7.38 10.59 16.55
CA VAL A 98 -8.00 10.21 15.26
C VAL A 98 -6.97 9.64 14.27
N THR A 99 -5.70 9.98 14.41
CA THR A 99 -4.61 9.45 13.57
C THR A 99 -4.41 7.94 13.71
N ALA A 100 -4.92 7.31 14.79
CA ALA A 100 -4.92 5.85 14.95
C ALA A 100 -5.71 5.10 13.85
N VAL A 101 -6.59 5.80 13.10
CA VAL A 101 -7.34 5.25 11.96
C VAL A 101 -6.55 5.33 10.64
N PHE A 102 -5.49 6.12 10.56
CA PHE A 102 -4.72 6.33 9.33
C PHE A 102 -4.15 5.05 8.71
N PRO A 103 -3.67 4.05 9.46
CA PRO A 103 -3.22 2.80 8.86
C PRO A 103 -4.34 2.04 8.14
N VAL A 104 -5.59 2.07 8.64
CA VAL A 104 -6.75 1.46 7.95
C VAL A 104 -7.02 2.18 6.63
N VAL A 105 -7.07 3.51 6.66
CA VAL A 105 -7.29 4.32 5.46
C VAL A 105 -6.18 4.06 4.44
N SER A 106 -4.93 4.00 4.90
CA SER A 106 -3.77 3.68 4.06
C SER A 106 -3.88 2.28 3.45
N ALA A 107 -4.31 1.28 4.22
CA ALA A 107 -4.50 -0.09 3.73
C ALA A 107 -5.57 -0.15 2.63
N ILE A 108 -6.68 0.56 2.78
CA ILE A 108 -7.74 0.65 1.76
C ILE A 108 -7.21 1.31 0.49
N LEU A 109 -6.48 2.42 0.61
CA LEU A 109 -5.90 3.12 -0.54
C LEU A 109 -4.88 2.27 -1.29
N VAL A 110 -4.01 1.55 -0.57
CA VAL A 110 -3.05 0.61 -1.19
C VAL A 110 -3.79 -0.55 -1.85
N ALA A 111 -4.86 -1.08 -1.25
CA ALA A 111 -5.68 -2.14 -1.87
C ALA A 111 -6.34 -1.65 -3.17
N MET A 112 -6.82 -0.41 -3.20
CA MET A 112 -7.32 0.19 -4.45
C MET A 112 -6.19 0.32 -5.49
N ALA A 113 -5.01 0.78 -5.11
CA ALA A 113 -3.86 0.85 -6.00
C ALA A 113 -3.51 -0.53 -6.57
N VAL A 114 -3.44 -1.57 -5.74
CA VAL A 114 -3.19 -2.97 -6.15
C VAL A 114 -4.24 -3.45 -7.15
N LYS A 115 -5.53 -3.18 -6.91
CA LYS A 115 -6.61 -3.53 -7.84
C LYS A 115 -6.41 -2.90 -9.23
N TYR A 116 -6.02 -1.63 -9.29
CA TYR A 116 -5.75 -0.95 -10.54
C TYR A 116 -4.50 -1.49 -11.24
N ILE A 117 -3.42 -1.76 -10.49
CA ILE A 117 -2.19 -2.36 -11.02
C ILE A 117 -2.48 -3.74 -11.62
N ALA A 118 -3.20 -4.60 -10.90
CA ALA A 118 -3.57 -5.95 -11.34
C ALA A 118 -4.44 -5.92 -12.60
N ARG A 119 -5.40 -4.99 -12.67
CA ARG A 119 -6.27 -4.82 -13.85
C ARG A 119 -5.47 -4.38 -15.08
N ASP A 120 -4.54 -3.45 -14.91
CA ASP A 120 -3.69 -2.96 -16.00
C ASP A 120 -2.76 -4.07 -16.52
N GLU A 121 -2.16 -4.86 -15.64
CA GLU A 121 -1.35 -6.03 -16.00
C GLU A 121 -2.17 -7.09 -16.77
N ALA A 122 -3.39 -7.36 -16.36
CA ALA A 122 -4.27 -8.30 -17.05
C ALA A 122 -4.60 -7.84 -18.49
N LEU A 123 -4.84 -6.54 -18.68
CA LEU A 123 -5.07 -5.96 -20.00
C LEU A 123 -3.84 -6.07 -20.92
N VAL A 124 -2.65 -5.82 -20.40
CA VAL A 124 -1.40 -5.95 -21.16
C VAL A 124 -1.15 -7.40 -21.56
N ARG A 125 -1.38 -8.37 -20.66
CA ARG A 125 -1.22 -9.79 -20.95
C ARG A 125 -2.21 -10.27 -22.02
N SER A 126 -3.47 -9.85 -21.95
CA SER A 126 -4.48 -10.21 -22.95
C SER A 126 -4.13 -9.65 -24.34
N ALA A 127 -3.71 -8.39 -24.41
CA ALA A 127 -3.27 -7.78 -25.67
C ALA A 127 -2.04 -8.50 -26.28
N TYR A 128 -1.10 -8.92 -25.43
CA TYR A 128 0.08 -9.69 -25.89
C TYR A 128 -0.30 -11.06 -26.42
N SER A 129 -1.21 -11.79 -25.76
CA SER A 129 -1.68 -13.10 -26.19
C SER A 129 -2.40 -13.03 -27.55
N LEU A 130 -3.24 -12.02 -27.76
CA LEU A 130 -3.92 -11.77 -29.02
C LEU A 130 -2.94 -11.46 -30.15
N ARG A 131 -1.91 -10.64 -29.90
CA ARG A 131 -0.84 -10.37 -30.88
C ARG A 131 -0.08 -11.63 -31.27
N LYS A 132 0.24 -12.48 -30.30
CA LYS A 132 0.93 -13.76 -30.55
C LYS A 132 0.07 -14.72 -31.39
N ALA A 133 -1.23 -14.84 -31.06
CA ALA A 133 -2.18 -15.65 -31.83
C ALA A 133 -2.31 -15.16 -33.30
N LYS A 134 -2.40 -13.83 -33.52
CA LYS A 134 -2.46 -13.24 -34.85
C LYS A 134 -1.17 -13.49 -35.65
N LYS A 135 0.00 -13.43 -35.01
CA LYS A 135 1.29 -13.72 -35.65
C LYS A 135 1.40 -15.20 -36.07
N ASN A 136 0.95 -16.13 -35.21
CA ASN A 136 0.96 -17.57 -35.51
C ASN A 136 0.02 -17.89 -36.69
N ARG A 137 -1.19 -17.33 -36.73
CA ARG A 137 -2.11 -17.50 -37.88
C ARG A 137 -1.46 -17.04 -39.19
N LYS A 138 -0.84 -15.86 -39.22
CA LYS A 138 -0.15 -15.37 -40.43
C LYS A 138 1.02 -16.27 -40.85
N GLY A 139 1.73 -16.88 -39.91
CA GLY A 139 2.83 -17.81 -40.19
C GLY A 139 2.36 -19.12 -40.82
N ILE A 140 1.19 -19.63 -40.40
CA ILE A 140 0.58 -20.86 -40.98
C ILE A 140 0.16 -20.61 -42.44
N PHE A 141 -0.51 -19.50 -42.73
CA PHE A 141 -0.92 -19.16 -44.10
C PHE A 141 0.25 -18.96 -45.05
N LYS A 142 1.42 -18.51 -44.52
CA LYS A 142 2.62 -18.30 -45.36
C LYS A 142 3.38 -19.60 -45.68
N LYS A 143 3.15 -20.70 -44.92
CA LYS A 143 3.73 -22.00 -45.17
C LYS A 143 2.90 -22.88 -46.12
N GLN A 144 1.65 -22.50 -46.40
CA GLN A 144 0.74 -23.23 -47.29
C GLN A 144 0.74 -22.67 -48.74
N LYS A 145 1.50 -21.62 -49.02
CA LYS A 145 1.81 -21.14 -50.36
C LYS A 145 3.24 -21.54 -50.77
#